data_f1c7d4f1a6eacc2a60e260f0fb16106b
#
_entry.id   f1c7d4f1a6eacc2a60e260f0fb16106b
#
_cell.length_a   1.000
_cell.length_b   1.000
_cell.length_c   1.000
_cell.angle_alpha   90.00
_cell.angle_beta   90.00
_cell.angle_gamma   90.00
#
_symmetry.space_group_name_H-M   'P 1'
#
loop_
_entity.id
_entity.type
_entity.pdbx_description
1 polymer ?
#
loop_
_entity_poly.entity_id
_entity_poly.type
_entity_poly.pdbx_seq_one_letter_code
_entity_poly.pdbx_strand_id
1 'polypeptide(L)'
;QISQDYSSMVNFARCKCLGANVLRGPNQVPWDGKLKYDYQLWIDSDIVFNSNQFWQLCDMAIASDGSEKEIVSGWYATEDGQTTSVAHWLEEEDFRTNGGVMNHETVESISKRRKPFTVDYTGFGWVLIKNGVFENLEYPWFAPKMQVFESGNVQDMCGEDVSFCLDAKEKGFEIWCDPRIRVGHEKTRII
;
A
#
# COMPACT_ATOMS: atom_id res chain seq x y z
N GLN A 1 -7.75 16.95 7.74
CA GLN A 1 -6.84 16.79 8.90
C GLN A 1 -5.54 16.17 8.42
N ILE A 2 -4.40 16.56 8.98
CA ILE A 2 -3.09 15.95 8.74
C ILE A 2 -2.72 15.20 10.01
N SER A 3 -2.30 13.93 9.86
CA SER A 3 -1.67 13.13 10.92
C SER A 3 -0.25 12.80 10.46
N GLN A 4 0.72 13.00 11.33
CA GLN A 4 2.12 12.77 11.03
C GLN A 4 2.81 12.15 12.23
N ASP A 5 3.65 11.16 12.01
CA ASP A 5 4.52 10.58 13.02
C ASP A 5 5.87 10.20 12.40
N TYR A 6 6.85 10.02 13.23
CA TYR A 6 8.19 9.63 12.85
C TYR A 6 8.70 8.52 13.76
N SER A 7 9.27 7.47 13.16
CA SER A 7 9.91 6.38 13.87
C SER A 7 10.96 5.72 12.96
N SER A 8 12.01 5.20 13.54
CA SER A 8 12.95 4.32 12.83
C SER A 8 12.29 3.00 12.39
N MET A 9 11.14 2.68 12.99
CA MET A 9 10.30 1.54 12.60
C MET A 9 9.01 2.08 11.98
N VAL A 10 8.91 2.01 10.66
CA VAL A 10 7.83 2.61 9.88
C VAL A 10 6.44 2.06 10.24
N ASN A 11 6.34 0.78 10.58
CA ASN A 11 5.10 0.15 11.04
C ASN A 11 4.53 0.82 12.31
N PHE A 12 5.39 1.23 13.24
CA PHE A 12 4.96 2.00 14.42
C PHE A 12 4.47 3.39 14.03
N ALA A 13 5.21 4.11 13.18
CA ALA A 13 4.82 5.43 12.71
C ALA A 13 3.43 5.37 12.04
N ARG A 14 3.22 4.42 11.13
CA ARG A 14 1.93 4.24 10.44
C ARG A 14 0.80 3.91 11.40
N CYS A 15 0.99 3.00 12.35
CA CYS A 15 -0.04 2.73 13.37
C CYS A 15 -0.36 3.97 14.21
N LYS A 16 0.63 4.77 14.59
CA LYS A 16 0.42 6.01 15.35
C LYS A 16 -0.30 7.08 14.52
N CYS A 17 -0.04 7.18 13.22
CA CYS A 17 -0.81 8.05 12.34
C CYS A 17 -2.31 7.74 12.36
N LEU A 18 -2.69 6.49 12.58
CA LEU A 18 -4.06 6.05 12.81
C LEU A 18 -4.53 6.18 14.28
N GLY A 19 -3.73 6.82 15.12
CA GLY A 19 -4.06 7.06 16.52
C GLY A 19 -3.90 5.82 17.40
N ALA A 20 -3.08 4.84 17.02
CA ALA A 20 -2.81 3.67 17.86
C ALA A 20 -2.28 4.04 19.25
N ASN A 21 -2.76 3.32 20.27
CA ASN A 21 -2.33 3.51 21.65
C ASN A 21 -2.23 2.14 22.34
N VAL A 22 -1.03 1.80 22.79
CA VAL A 22 -0.73 0.52 23.46
C VAL A 22 -1.63 0.24 24.67
N LEU A 23 -2.16 1.28 25.31
CA LEU A 23 -3.04 1.14 26.47
C LEU A 23 -4.48 0.74 26.13
N ARG A 24 -4.85 0.74 24.83
CA ARG A 24 -6.21 0.38 24.40
C ARG A 24 -6.38 -1.11 24.05
N GLY A 25 -5.30 -1.88 24.14
CA GLY A 25 -5.34 -3.32 23.84
C GLY A 25 -5.50 -3.63 22.34
N PRO A 26 -5.83 -4.87 21.98
CA PRO A 26 -5.82 -5.32 20.58
C PRO A 26 -7.05 -4.87 19.75
N ASN A 27 -8.18 -4.59 20.37
CA ASN A 27 -9.43 -4.27 19.70
C ASN A 27 -9.53 -2.76 19.38
N GLN A 28 -8.52 -2.24 18.69
CA GLN A 28 -8.48 -0.83 18.32
C GLN A 28 -9.09 -0.60 16.94
N VAL A 29 -9.73 0.56 16.79
CA VAL A 29 -10.12 1.12 15.50
C VAL A 29 -9.39 2.44 15.29
N PRO A 30 -9.17 2.89 14.02
CA PRO A 30 -8.52 4.15 13.74
C PRO A 30 -9.12 5.32 14.54
N TRP A 31 -8.24 6.11 15.16
CA TRP A 31 -8.58 7.28 16.01
C TRP A 31 -9.69 7.03 17.03
N ASP A 32 -9.85 5.78 17.48
CA ASP A 32 -10.88 5.40 18.46
C ASP A 32 -12.31 5.64 17.93
N GLY A 33 -12.49 5.60 16.60
CA GLY A 33 -13.76 5.89 15.95
C GLY A 33 -14.23 7.36 16.04
N LYS A 34 -13.38 8.26 16.58
CA LYS A 34 -13.74 9.67 16.83
C LYS A 34 -13.58 10.56 15.60
N LEU A 35 -12.66 10.20 14.68
CA LEU A 35 -12.45 10.92 13.44
C LEU A 35 -13.34 10.35 12.35
N LYS A 36 -14.17 11.20 11.75
CA LYS A 36 -14.94 10.86 10.55
C LYS A 36 -14.18 11.31 9.30
N TYR A 37 -14.04 10.43 8.35
CA TYR A 37 -13.40 10.69 7.07
C TYR A 37 -14.00 9.79 6.00
N ASP A 38 -13.92 10.20 4.75
CA ASP A 38 -14.33 9.38 3.60
C ASP A 38 -13.13 8.57 3.09
N TYR A 39 -12.00 9.25 2.91
CA TYR A 39 -10.73 8.66 2.48
C TYR A 39 -9.55 9.21 3.27
N GLN A 40 -8.47 8.43 3.34
CA GLN A 40 -7.17 8.85 3.86
C GLN A 40 -6.11 8.65 2.78
N LEU A 41 -5.34 9.71 2.51
CA LEU A 41 -4.18 9.65 1.62
C LEU A 41 -2.92 9.40 2.45
N TRP A 42 -2.20 8.36 2.09
CA TRP A 42 -0.89 8.02 2.62
C TRP A 42 0.20 8.55 1.71
N ILE A 43 1.17 9.23 2.29
CA ILE A 43 2.29 9.84 1.59
C ILE A 43 3.55 9.61 2.42
N ASP A 44 4.54 8.91 1.86
CA ASP A 44 5.86 8.83 2.49
C ASP A 44 6.63 10.13 2.25
N SER A 45 7.53 10.46 3.18
CA SER A 45 8.21 11.76 3.22
C SER A 45 9.16 12.02 2.05
N ASP A 46 9.52 11.00 1.27
CA ASP A 46 10.39 11.05 0.09
C ASP A 46 9.61 10.97 -1.24
N ILE A 47 8.30 11.15 -1.19
CA ILE A 47 7.45 11.19 -2.39
C ILE A 47 7.32 12.61 -2.91
N VAL A 48 7.59 12.78 -4.21
CA VAL A 48 7.44 14.06 -4.92
C VAL A 48 6.22 13.99 -5.83
N PHE A 49 5.25 14.83 -5.56
CA PHE A 49 3.95 14.83 -6.26
C PHE A 49 3.44 16.25 -6.51
N ASN A 50 2.37 16.36 -7.26
CA ASN A 50 1.62 17.59 -7.50
C ASN A 50 0.11 17.38 -7.31
N SER A 51 -0.66 18.46 -7.30
CA SER A 51 -2.10 18.42 -7.08
C SER A 51 -2.87 17.60 -8.12
N ASN A 52 -2.40 17.54 -9.37
CA ASN A 52 -3.08 16.76 -10.40
C ASN A 52 -3.07 15.27 -10.09
N GLN A 53 -1.95 14.75 -9.58
CA GLN A 53 -1.83 13.33 -9.19
C GLN A 53 -2.76 13.00 -8.02
N PHE A 54 -2.99 13.94 -7.11
CA PHE A 54 -3.99 13.78 -6.04
C PHE A 54 -5.41 13.71 -6.61
N TRP A 55 -5.79 14.65 -7.48
CA TRP A 55 -7.14 14.63 -8.07
C TRP A 55 -7.38 13.39 -8.93
N GLN A 56 -6.36 12.92 -9.65
CA GLN A 56 -6.45 11.66 -10.39
C GLN A 56 -6.71 10.44 -9.47
N LEU A 57 -6.13 10.40 -8.26
CA LEU A 57 -6.47 9.35 -7.29
C LEU A 57 -7.94 9.47 -6.83
N CYS A 58 -8.40 10.69 -6.56
CA CYS A 58 -9.80 10.91 -6.17
C CYS A 58 -10.76 10.47 -7.29
N ASP A 59 -10.49 10.86 -8.53
CA ASP A 59 -11.30 10.47 -9.70
C ASP A 59 -11.29 8.96 -9.93
N MET A 60 -10.18 8.29 -9.59
CA MET A 60 -10.09 6.83 -9.65
C MET A 60 -10.88 6.16 -8.53
N ALA A 61 -10.82 6.72 -7.32
CA ALA A 61 -11.50 6.18 -6.15
C ALA A 61 -13.02 6.30 -6.26
N ILE A 62 -13.50 7.40 -6.83
CA ILE A 62 -14.95 7.70 -6.99
C ILE A 62 -15.22 7.89 -8.48
N ALA A 63 -15.71 6.86 -9.13
CA ALA A 63 -16.03 6.95 -10.55
C ALA A 63 -17.28 7.81 -10.79
N SER A 64 -17.42 8.35 -11.99
CA SER A 64 -18.53 9.22 -12.38
C SER A 64 -19.92 8.54 -12.32
N ASP A 65 -19.95 7.20 -12.33
CA ASP A 65 -21.18 6.41 -12.16
C ASP A 65 -21.52 6.15 -10.67
N GLY A 66 -20.73 6.70 -9.75
CA GLY A 66 -20.88 6.52 -8.30
C GLY A 66 -20.29 5.23 -7.75
N SER A 67 -19.66 4.39 -8.57
CA SER A 67 -18.90 3.25 -8.04
C SER A 67 -17.65 3.74 -7.32
N GLU A 68 -17.30 3.05 -6.24
CA GLU A 68 -16.17 3.41 -5.41
C GLU A 68 -15.17 2.26 -5.34
N LYS A 69 -13.88 2.61 -5.25
CA LYS A 69 -12.80 1.67 -4.96
C LYS A 69 -12.23 1.97 -3.60
N GLU A 70 -12.01 0.93 -2.83
CA GLU A 70 -11.59 1.08 -1.43
C GLU A 70 -10.11 1.42 -1.29
N ILE A 71 -9.24 0.83 -2.13
CA ILE A 71 -7.81 1.05 -2.09
C ILE A 71 -7.32 1.37 -3.49
N VAL A 72 -6.82 2.59 -3.68
CA VAL A 72 -6.31 3.05 -4.97
C VAL A 72 -4.93 3.64 -4.82
N SER A 73 -4.03 3.35 -5.77
CA SER A 73 -2.66 3.85 -5.76
C SER A 73 -2.23 4.42 -7.10
N GLY A 74 -1.30 5.34 -7.04
CA GLY A 74 -0.37 5.57 -8.12
C GLY A 74 0.83 4.63 -7.98
N TRP A 75 1.92 4.96 -8.67
CA TRP A 75 3.15 4.20 -8.60
C TRP A 75 4.38 5.11 -8.68
N TYR A 76 5.50 4.59 -8.21
CA TYR A 76 6.82 5.21 -8.30
C TYR A 76 7.87 4.14 -8.61
N ALA A 77 9.00 4.56 -9.17
CA ALA A 77 10.12 3.65 -9.38
C ALA A 77 10.86 3.42 -8.05
N THR A 78 11.32 2.19 -7.85
CA THR A 78 12.21 1.84 -6.75
C THR A 78 13.62 2.35 -7.01
N GLU A 79 14.56 2.07 -6.13
CA GLU A 79 15.93 2.60 -6.19
C GLU A 79 16.69 2.20 -7.47
N ASP A 80 16.36 1.04 -8.05
CA ASP A 80 16.97 0.56 -9.29
C ASP A 80 16.52 1.34 -10.55
N GLY A 81 15.46 2.14 -10.44
CA GLY A 81 14.87 2.91 -11.52
C GLY A 81 14.14 2.08 -12.58
N GLN A 82 14.03 0.77 -12.39
CA GLN A 82 13.42 -0.16 -13.34
C GLN A 82 12.18 -0.85 -12.77
N THR A 83 12.23 -1.19 -11.51
CA THR A 83 11.14 -1.82 -10.76
C THR A 83 10.19 -0.75 -10.23
N THR A 84 8.92 -1.09 -10.02
CA THR A 84 7.93 -0.17 -9.45
C THR A 84 7.44 -0.61 -8.07
N SER A 85 6.74 0.31 -7.38
CA SER A 85 6.13 0.09 -6.08
C SER A 85 4.89 -0.81 -6.10
N VAL A 86 4.55 -1.44 -7.22
CA VAL A 86 3.38 -2.33 -7.34
C VAL A 86 3.78 -3.70 -7.88
N ALA A 87 3.13 -4.75 -7.36
CA ALA A 87 3.47 -6.12 -7.71
C ALA A 87 2.26 -7.05 -7.69
N HIS A 88 2.46 -8.22 -8.28
CA HIS A 88 1.56 -9.36 -8.20
C HIS A 88 2.17 -10.45 -7.34
N TRP A 89 1.34 -11.12 -6.56
CA TRP A 89 1.74 -12.31 -5.81
C TRP A 89 2.05 -13.45 -6.76
N LEU A 90 2.95 -14.32 -6.37
CA LEU A 90 3.32 -15.52 -7.13
C LEU A 90 2.98 -16.77 -6.32
N GLU A 91 2.58 -17.81 -7.01
CA GLU A 91 2.54 -19.16 -6.45
C GLU A 91 3.95 -19.62 -6.09
N GLU A 92 4.07 -20.63 -5.22
CA GLU A 92 5.36 -21.03 -4.64
C GLU A 92 6.42 -21.38 -5.70
N GLU A 93 6.05 -22.10 -6.76
CA GLU A 93 7.00 -22.50 -7.81
C GLU A 93 7.54 -21.29 -8.57
N ASP A 94 6.67 -20.37 -8.94
CA ASP A 94 7.04 -19.13 -9.63
C ASP A 94 7.82 -18.19 -8.70
N PHE A 95 7.47 -18.12 -7.42
CA PHE A 95 8.20 -17.35 -6.43
C PHE A 95 9.63 -17.87 -6.25
N ARG A 96 9.83 -19.20 -6.23
CA ARG A 96 11.18 -19.83 -6.18
C ARG A 96 12.00 -19.50 -7.41
N THR A 97 11.40 -19.63 -8.61
CA THR A 97 12.10 -19.32 -9.89
C THR A 97 12.38 -17.83 -10.05
N ASN A 98 11.57 -16.97 -9.45
CA ASN A 98 11.78 -15.52 -9.43
C ASN A 98 12.74 -15.06 -8.29
N GLY A 99 13.52 -15.98 -7.72
CA GLY A 99 14.53 -15.67 -6.72
C GLY A 99 13.97 -15.26 -5.35
N GLY A 100 12.73 -15.64 -5.02
CA GLY A 100 12.08 -15.29 -3.75
C GLY A 100 11.55 -13.85 -3.72
N VAL A 101 11.18 -13.29 -4.85
CA VAL A 101 10.66 -11.92 -4.98
C VAL A 101 9.32 -11.94 -5.69
N MET A 102 8.39 -11.10 -5.25
CA MET A 102 7.11 -10.88 -5.94
C MET A 102 7.32 -10.40 -7.39
N ASN A 103 6.33 -10.62 -8.23
CA ASN A 103 6.36 -10.17 -9.61
C ASN A 103 6.01 -8.67 -9.68
N HIS A 104 7.03 -7.83 -9.54
CA HIS A 104 6.88 -6.38 -9.66
C HIS A 104 6.59 -5.97 -11.09
N GLU A 105 5.66 -5.03 -11.27
CA GLU A 105 5.54 -4.29 -12.53
C GLU A 105 6.84 -3.51 -12.75
N THR A 106 7.34 -3.55 -13.99
CA THR A 106 8.47 -2.70 -14.37
C THR A 106 7.99 -1.35 -14.84
N VAL A 107 8.87 -0.34 -14.83
CA VAL A 107 8.59 0.98 -15.42
C VAL A 107 8.17 0.84 -16.87
N GLU A 108 8.79 -0.09 -17.61
CA GLU A 108 8.44 -0.36 -19.01
C GLU A 108 7.04 -0.99 -19.14
N SER A 109 6.71 -2.02 -18.34
CA SER A 109 5.42 -2.71 -18.42
C SER A 109 4.26 -1.79 -18.03
N ILE A 110 4.39 -1.08 -16.90
CA ILE A 110 3.33 -0.20 -16.42
C ILE A 110 3.10 1.00 -17.35
N SER A 111 4.15 1.53 -17.99
CA SER A 111 4.05 2.64 -18.94
C SER A 111 3.29 2.29 -20.24
N LYS A 112 3.16 1.00 -20.53
CA LYS A 112 2.36 0.52 -21.69
C LYS A 112 0.87 0.39 -21.36
N ARG A 113 0.51 0.32 -20.09
CA ARG A 113 -0.88 0.25 -19.65
C ARG A 113 -1.58 1.60 -19.81
N ARG A 114 -2.89 1.59 -20.03
CA ARG A 114 -3.70 2.80 -20.23
C ARG A 114 -4.90 2.88 -19.30
N LYS A 115 -5.23 1.79 -18.64
CA LYS A 115 -6.41 1.69 -17.74
C LYS A 115 -5.96 1.22 -16.36
N PRO A 116 -6.66 1.63 -15.30
CA PRO A 116 -6.48 1.06 -13.98
C PRO A 116 -6.58 -0.46 -14.00
N PHE A 117 -5.82 -1.10 -13.13
CA PHE A 117 -5.77 -2.55 -13.01
C PHE A 117 -5.57 -2.95 -11.54
N THR A 118 -5.94 -4.16 -11.19
CA THR A 118 -5.73 -4.70 -9.84
C THR A 118 -4.31 -5.20 -9.66
N VAL A 119 -3.81 -5.05 -8.46
CA VAL A 119 -2.50 -5.54 -8.00
C VAL A 119 -2.65 -6.28 -6.68
N ASP A 120 -1.66 -7.07 -6.31
CA ASP A 120 -1.65 -7.74 -5.02
C ASP A 120 -0.90 -6.95 -3.94
N TYR A 121 -0.01 -6.07 -4.36
CA TYR A 121 0.80 -5.23 -3.50
C TYR A 121 0.95 -3.82 -4.09
N THR A 122 0.93 -2.85 -3.21
CA THR A 122 1.35 -1.47 -3.49
C THR A 122 2.15 -0.92 -2.31
N GLY A 123 3.25 -0.21 -2.59
CA GLY A 123 3.96 0.53 -1.56
C GLY A 123 3.12 1.72 -1.06
N PHE A 124 3.28 2.07 0.20
CA PHE A 124 2.46 3.08 0.89
C PHE A 124 2.89 4.54 0.64
N GLY A 125 3.80 4.76 -0.29
CA GLY A 125 4.24 6.11 -0.62
C GLY A 125 3.18 6.99 -1.26
N TRP A 126 2.20 6.40 -1.98
CA TRP A 126 1.13 7.16 -2.64
C TRP A 126 -0.14 6.32 -2.79
N VAL A 127 -0.93 6.23 -1.72
CA VAL A 127 -2.13 5.36 -1.64
C VAL A 127 -3.29 6.11 -1.00
N LEU A 128 -4.46 6.05 -1.62
CA LEU A 128 -5.71 6.57 -1.08
C LEU A 128 -6.58 5.40 -0.63
N ILE A 129 -7.01 5.41 0.62
CA ILE A 129 -7.75 4.32 1.27
C ILE A 129 -9.05 4.85 1.83
N LYS A 130 -10.16 4.17 1.47
CA LYS A 130 -11.51 4.50 1.92
C LYS A 130 -11.70 4.17 3.40
N ASN A 131 -12.54 4.95 4.06
CA ASN A 131 -13.08 4.60 5.39
C ASN A 131 -13.72 3.20 5.34
N GLY A 132 -13.51 2.44 6.40
CA GLY A 132 -13.98 1.06 6.49
C GLY A 132 -12.90 0.02 6.20
N VAL A 133 -11.82 0.35 5.47
CA VAL A 133 -10.74 -0.62 5.22
C VAL A 133 -10.02 -0.94 6.54
N PHE A 134 -9.40 0.04 7.17
CA PHE A 134 -8.69 -0.18 8.45
C PHE A 134 -9.60 -0.61 9.59
N GLU A 135 -10.85 -0.20 9.56
CA GLU A 135 -11.86 -0.58 10.56
C GLU A 135 -12.25 -2.07 10.46
N ASN A 136 -12.02 -2.71 9.33
CA ASN A 136 -12.22 -4.16 9.12
C ASN A 136 -10.96 -4.99 9.33
N LEU A 137 -9.79 -4.35 9.48
CA LEU A 137 -8.53 -5.02 9.77
C LEU A 137 -8.27 -5.10 11.26
N GLU A 138 -7.51 -6.11 11.67
CA GLU A 138 -7.10 -6.27 13.06
C GLU A 138 -5.89 -5.39 13.36
N TYR A 139 -5.90 -4.76 14.56
CA TYR A 139 -4.72 -4.10 15.08
C TYR A 139 -3.67 -5.13 15.54
N PRO A 140 -2.39 -4.90 15.26
CA PRO A 140 -1.76 -3.75 14.61
C PRO A 140 -1.83 -3.83 13.08
N TRP A 141 -2.44 -2.80 12.46
CA TRP A 141 -2.76 -2.73 11.02
C TRP A 141 -1.57 -2.85 10.07
N PHE A 142 -0.37 -2.67 10.59
CA PHE A 142 0.90 -2.68 9.84
C PHE A 142 1.91 -3.63 10.48
N ALA A 143 1.46 -4.73 11.07
CA ALA A 143 2.37 -5.71 11.66
C ALA A 143 3.09 -6.49 10.55
N PRO A 144 4.43 -6.48 10.50
CA PRO A 144 5.16 -7.46 9.70
C PRO A 144 4.76 -8.87 10.09
N LYS A 145 4.59 -9.75 9.11
CA LYS A 145 4.20 -11.14 9.35
C LYS A 145 5.00 -12.13 8.49
N MET A 146 5.02 -13.36 8.94
CA MET A 146 5.55 -14.46 8.14
C MET A 146 4.47 -14.96 7.19
N GLN A 147 4.74 -14.93 5.89
CA GLN A 147 3.97 -15.64 4.89
C GLN A 147 4.59 -17.03 4.69
N VAL A 148 3.79 -18.05 4.88
CA VAL A 148 4.20 -19.45 4.67
C VAL A 148 3.46 -19.99 3.45
N PHE A 149 4.21 -20.48 2.47
CA PHE A 149 3.63 -21.11 1.28
C PHE A 149 3.10 -22.51 1.59
N GLU A 150 2.26 -23.07 0.72
CA GLU A 150 1.56 -24.32 0.97
C GLU A 150 2.45 -25.50 1.34
N SER A 151 3.65 -25.61 0.75
CA SER A 151 4.59 -26.67 1.09
C SER A 151 5.14 -26.57 2.52
N GLY A 152 5.05 -25.41 3.15
CA GLY A 152 5.70 -25.10 4.42
C GLY A 152 7.22 -24.92 4.35
N ASN A 153 7.83 -25.17 3.18
CA ASN A 153 9.29 -25.11 2.99
C ASN A 153 9.78 -23.73 2.51
N VAL A 154 8.86 -22.88 2.05
CA VAL A 154 9.15 -21.51 1.65
C VAL A 154 8.43 -20.59 2.60
N GLN A 155 9.17 -19.64 3.15
CA GLN A 155 8.66 -18.63 4.05
C GLN A 155 9.27 -17.29 3.68
N ASP A 156 8.46 -16.25 3.73
CA ASP A 156 8.92 -14.87 3.52
C ASP A 156 8.47 -13.99 4.68
N MET A 157 9.36 -13.13 5.14
CA MET A 157 9.02 -12.12 6.14
C MET A 157 8.52 -10.87 5.43
N CYS A 158 7.22 -10.76 5.32
CA CYS A 158 6.57 -9.62 4.70
C CYS A 158 6.73 -8.37 5.57
N GLY A 159 7.18 -7.28 4.95
CA GLY A 159 7.16 -5.95 5.53
C GLY A 159 5.73 -5.47 5.85
N GLU A 160 5.63 -4.31 6.48
CA GLU A 160 4.37 -3.78 6.98
C GLU A 160 3.36 -3.44 5.87
N ASP A 161 3.84 -2.97 4.72
CA ASP A 161 3.01 -2.64 3.56
C ASP A 161 2.53 -3.89 2.82
N VAL A 162 3.38 -4.91 2.67
CA VAL A 162 2.99 -6.20 2.11
C VAL A 162 1.96 -6.88 3.02
N SER A 163 2.20 -6.88 4.34
CA SER A 163 1.28 -7.46 5.32
C SER A 163 -0.09 -6.80 5.29
N PHE A 164 -0.13 -5.45 5.21
CA PHE A 164 -1.40 -4.74 5.04
C PHE A 164 -2.13 -5.17 3.76
N CYS A 165 -1.41 -5.27 2.63
CA CYS A 165 -2.03 -5.67 1.37
C CYS A 165 -2.61 -7.09 1.43
N LEU A 166 -1.90 -8.03 2.06
CA LEU A 166 -2.39 -9.39 2.29
C LEU A 166 -3.64 -9.41 3.16
N ASP A 167 -3.63 -8.67 4.28
CA ASP A 167 -4.78 -8.59 5.18
C ASP A 167 -6.00 -7.94 4.52
N ALA A 168 -5.80 -6.89 3.75
CA ALA A 168 -6.86 -6.24 3.01
C ALA A 168 -7.50 -7.19 1.98
N LYS A 169 -6.68 -7.92 1.24
CA LYS A 169 -7.15 -8.91 0.27
C LYS A 169 -7.88 -10.08 0.94
N GLU A 170 -7.41 -10.57 2.08
CA GLU A 170 -8.08 -11.61 2.86
C GLU A 170 -9.48 -11.17 3.33
N LYS A 171 -9.68 -9.87 3.60
CA LYS A 171 -10.97 -9.27 3.90
C LYS A 171 -11.83 -8.98 2.67
N GLY A 172 -11.35 -9.29 1.45
CA GLY A 172 -12.06 -9.13 0.19
C GLY A 172 -11.91 -7.76 -0.46
N PHE A 173 -11.01 -6.90 0.02
CA PHE A 173 -10.70 -5.63 -0.63
C PHE A 173 -9.80 -5.81 -1.84
N GLU A 174 -10.09 -5.08 -2.92
CA GLU A 174 -9.25 -5.02 -4.09
C GLU A 174 -8.31 -3.82 -4.01
N ILE A 175 -7.07 -4.02 -4.45
CA ILE A 175 -6.07 -2.97 -4.56
C ILE A 175 -5.94 -2.59 -6.03
N TRP A 176 -6.15 -1.33 -6.33
CA TRP A 176 -6.14 -0.81 -7.69
C TRP A 176 -4.98 0.14 -7.91
N CYS A 177 -4.29 0.01 -9.04
CA CYS A 177 -3.26 0.93 -9.50
C CYS A 177 -3.68 1.63 -10.80
N ASP A 178 -3.52 2.95 -10.85
CA ASP A 178 -3.66 3.69 -12.11
C ASP A 178 -2.28 3.93 -12.73
N PRO A 179 -1.98 3.34 -13.89
CA PRO A 179 -0.67 3.46 -14.54
C PRO A 179 -0.35 4.88 -14.99
N ARG A 180 -1.34 5.76 -15.07
CA ARG A 180 -1.18 7.17 -15.44
C ARG A 180 -0.71 8.05 -14.28
N ILE A 181 -0.85 7.57 -13.04
CA ILE A 181 -0.49 8.31 -11.82
C ILE A 181 0.91 7.90 -11.39
N ARG A 182 1.91 8.51 -12.01
CA ARG A 182 3.31 8.32 -11.60
C ARG A 182 3.72 9.47 -10.69
N VAL A 183 4.21 9.16 -9.49
CA VAL A 183 4.84 10.12 -8.57
C VAL A 183 6.36 9.94 -8.55
N GLY A 184 7.07 10.97 -8.10
CA GLY A 184 8.52 10.89 -7.90
C GLY A 184 8.85 10.22 -6.58
N HIS A 185 10.03 9.60 -6.51
CA HIS A 185 10.57 8.99 -5.30
C HIS A 185 12.01 9.51 -5.13
N GLU A 186 12.21 10.39 -4.16
CA GLU A 186 13.51 11.00 -3.92
C GLU A 186 14.43 10.01 -3.21
N LYS A 187 15.61 9.77 -3.76
CA LYS A 187 16.65 8.96 -3.15
C LYS A 187 17.97 9.72 -3.15
N THR A 188 18.50 9.93 -1.96
CA THR A 188 19.82 10.54 -1.79
C THR A 188 20.89 9.46 -1.86
N ARG A 189 21.85 9.59 -2.79
CA ARG A 189 23.05 8.75 -2.85
C ARG A 189 24.24 9.56 -2.35
N ILE A 190 25.00 8.99 -1.44
CA ILE A 190 26.35 9.47 -1.10
C ILE A 190 27.29 8.71 -2.03
N ILE A 191 28.01 9.44 -2.89
CA ILE A 191 28.98 8.90 -3.83
C ILE A 191 30.37 9.13 -3.26
#